data_f51727ff54d342bf2062684227596f30
#
_entry.id   f51727ff54d342bf2062684227596f30
#
_cell.length_a   1.000
_cell.length_b   1.000
_cell.length_c   1.000
_cell.angle_alpha   90.00
_cell.angle_beta   90.00
_cell.angle_gamma   90.00
#
_symmetry.space_group_name_H-M   'P 1'
#
loop_
_entity.id
_entity.type
_entity.pdbx_description
1 polymer ?
#
loop_
_entity_poly.entity_id
_entity_poly.type
_entity_poly.pdbx_seq_one_letter_code
_entity_poly.pdbx_strand_id
1 'polypeptide(L)'
;MNYSMKLPVIKHLTQFVEANDEDYLIEAIEVLEYLTELPSLKEEELNVIGELLSNMYGALEVEKLIKAGTPQKEALNTFMQRVLGAIDK
;
A
#
# COMPACT_ATOMS: atom_id res chain seq x y z
N MET A 1 -12.71 4.93 11.24
CA MET A 1 -12.01 3.72 10.87
C MET A 1 -10.57 4.03 10.51
N ASN A 2 -9.65 3.30 11.09
CA ASN A 2 -8.24 3.55 10.87
C ASN A 2 -7.63 2.48 9.99
N TYR A 3 -7.13 2.90 8.85
CA TYR A 3 -6.34 2.02 8.01
C TYR A 3 -4.89 2.15 8.45
N SER A 4 -4.33 1.06 8.93
CA SER A 4 -2.95 1.06 9.39
C SER A 4 -2.01 0.86 8.23
N MET A 5 -1.15 1.83 7.99
CA MET A 5 -0.03 1.65 7.08
C MET A 5 1.15 1.18 7.91
N LYS A 6 1.67 0.00 7.57
CA LYS A 6 2.78 -0.58 8.31
C LYS A 6 4.00 -0.62 7.42
N LEU A 7 5.02 0.12 7.82
CA LEU A 7 6.25 0.21 7.02
C LEU A 7 6.83 -1.16 6.68
N PRO A 8 6.90 -2.13 7.62
CA PRO A 8 7.42 -3.45 7.24
C PRO A 8 6.60 -4.12 6.14
N VAL A 9 5.28 -3.97 6.15
CA VAL A 9 4.43 -4.57 5.11
C VAL A 9 4.70 -3.89 3.78
N ILE A 10 4.75 -2.56 3.78
CA ILE A 10 5.02 -1.80 2.56
C ILE A 10 6.39 -2.18 2.00
N LYS A 11 7.39 -2.34 2.88
CA LYS A 11 8.72 -2.73 2.44
C LYS A 11 8.69 -4.10 1.76
N HIS A 12 8.01 -5.08 2.37
CA HIS A 12 7.93 -6.41 1.78
C HIS A 12 7.17 -6.41 0.47
N LEU A 13 6.08 -5.64 0.38
CA LEU A 13 5.35 -5.53 -0.88
C LEU A 13 6.20 -4.90 -1.96
N THR A 14 6.99 -3.87 -1.60
CA THR A 14 7.91 -3.25 -2.55
C THR A 14 8.93 -4.26 -3.05
N GLN A 15 9.45 -5.09 -2.14
CA GLN A 15 10.41 -6.13 -2.53
C GLN A 15 9.77 -7.14 -3.46
N PHE A 16 8.52 -7.50 -3.20
CA PHE A 16 7.79 -8.42 -4.09
C PHE A 16 7.67 -7.84 -5.49
N VAL A 17 7.29 -6.57 -5.57
CA VAL A 17 7.12 -5.89 -6.86
C VAL A 17 8.44 -5.83 -7.61
N GLU A 18 9.53 -5.52 -6.89
CA GLU A 18 10.85 -5.45 -7.51
C GLU A 18 11.30 -6.81 -8.05
N ALA A 19 10.93 -7.89 -7.38
CA ALA A 19 11.31 -9.23 -7.79
C ALA A 19 10.40 -9.80 -8.87
N ASN A 20 9.21 -9.25 -9.05
CA ASN A 20 8.22 -9.77 -9.99
C ASN A 20 7.77 -8.68 -10.95
N ASP A 21 6.58 -8.12 -10.70
CA ASP A 21 6.01 -7.10 -11.57
C ASP A 21 4.96 -6.35 -10.78
N GLU A 22 4.90 -5.03 -10.98
CA GLU A 22 3.91 -4.23 -10.27
C GLU A 22 2.48 -4.59 -10.68
N ASP A 23 2.29 -5.23 -11.84
CA ASP A 23 0.96 -5.62 -12.27
C ASP A 23 0.29 -6.58 -11.30
N TYR A 24 1.07 -7.44 -10.63
CA TYR A 24 0.50 -8.31 -9.62
C TYR A 24 -0.19 -7.50 -8.53
N LEU A 25 0.45 -6.42 -8.12
CA LEU A 25 -0.08 -5.58 -7.05
C LEU A 25 -1.29 -4.79 -7.53
N ILE A 26 -1.20 -4.25 -8.75
CA ILE A 26 -2.30 -3.48 -9.32
C ILE A 26 -3.54 -4.34 -9.46
N GLU A 27 -3.38 -5.56 -9.94
CA GLU A 27 -4.52 -6.47 -10.11
C GLU A 27 -5.09 -6.91 -8.77
N ALA A 28 -4.23 -7.15 -7.78
CA ALA A 28 -4.70 -7.50 -6.44
C ALA A 28 -5.52 -6.37 -5.84
N ILE A 29 -5.08 -5.13 -6.05
CA ILE A 29 -5.82 -3.96 -5.58
C ILE A 29 -7.22 -3.94 -6.20
N GLU A 30 -7.31 -4.17 -7.51
CA GLU A 30 -8.60 -4.17 -8.18
C GLU A 30 -9.55 -5.21 -7.61
N VAL A 31 -9.03 -6.41 -7.34
CA VAL A 31 -9.85 -7.48 -6.76
C VAL A 31 -10.34 -7.08 -5.37
N LEU A 32 -9.43 -6.57 -4.55
CA LEU A 32 -9.81 -6.19 -3.18
C LEU A 32 -10.79 -5.02 -3.18
N GLU A 33 -10.62 -4.06 -4.08
CA GLU A 33 -11.55 -2.95 -4.18
C GLU A 33 -12.95 -3.44 -4.55
N TYR A 34 -13.02 -4.40 -5.47
CA TYR A 34 -14.29 -4.99 -5.83
C TYR A 34 -14.98 -5.60 -4.61
N LEU A 35 -14.19 -6.32 -3.79
CA LEU A 35 -14.74 -6.98 -2.62
C LEU A 35 -15.33 -5.98 -1.61
N THR A 36 -14.77 -4.77 -1.54
CA THR A 36 -15.28 -3.79 -0.58
C THR A 36 -16.71 -3.33 -0.90
N GLU A 37 -17.18 -3.62 -2.10
CA GLU A 37 -18.53 -3.21 -2.49
C GLU A 37 -19.58 -4.27 -2.23
N LEU A 38 -19.18 -5.45 -1.75
CA LEU A 38 -20.11 -6.52 -1.49
C LEU A 38 -20.88 -6.25 -0.20
N PRO A 39 -22.23 -6.31 -0.23
CA PRO A 39 -23.01 -6.02 0.98
C PRO A 39 -22.94 -7.12 2.03
N SER A 40 -22.41 -8.29 1.68
CA SER A 40 -22.36 -9.41 2.60
C SER A 40 -21.14 -9.39 3.51
N LEU A 41 -20.19 -8.48 3.28
CA LEU A 41 -18.98 -8.43 4.09
C LEU A 41 -19.26 -7.74 5.44
N LYS A 42 -18.66 -8.29 6.48
CA LYS A 42 -18.74 -7.70 7.80
C LYS A 42 -17.79 -6.53 7.93
N GLU A 43 -18.06 -5.67 8.90
CA GLU A 43 -17.22 -4.49 9.10
C GLU A 43 -15.78 -4.87 9.39
N GLU A 44 -15.56 -5.93 10.20
CA GLU A 44 -14.20 -6.36 10.49
C GLU A 44 -13.47 -6.80 9.22
N GLU A 45 -14.19 -7.48 8.31
CA GLU A 45 -13.59 -7.92 7.06
C GLU A 45 -13.24 -6.72 6.18
N LEU A 46 -14.13 -5.73 6.13
CA LEU A 46 -13.86 -4.50 5.39
C LEU A 46 -12.66 -3.76 5.96
N ASN A 47 -12.51 -3.76 7.27
CA ASN A 47 -11.37 -3.10 7.90
C ASN A 47 -10.06 -3.76 7.50
N VAL A 48 -10.02 -5.09 7.48
CA VAL A 48 -8.82 -5.81 7.07
C VAL A 48 -8.48 -5.52 5.62
N ILE A 49 -9.50 -5.55 4.75
CA ILE A 49 -9.28 -5.26 3.35
C ILE A 49 -8.77 -3.83 3.17
N GLY A 50 -9.33 -2.90 3.93
CA GLY A 50 -8.87 -1.51 3.89
C GLY A 50 -7.42 -1.36 4.29
N GLU A 51 -6.99 -2.10 5.33
CA GLU A 51 -5.59 -2.07 5.73
C GLU A 51 -4.68 -2.63 4.64
N LEU A 52 -5.08 -3.74 4.03
CA LEU A 52 -4.30 -4.32 2.95
C LEU A 52 -4.20 -3.35 1.78
N LEU A 53 -5.31 -2.73 1.40
CA LEU A 53 -5.31 -1.76 0.32
C LEU A 53 -4.39 -0.59 0.63
N SER A 54 -4.44 -0.07 1.85
CA SER A 54 -3.58 1.06 2.23
C SER A 54 -2.11 0.71 2.05
N ASN A 55 -1.72 -0.49 2.49
CA ASN A 55 -0.33 -0.93 2.36
C ASN A 55 0.05 -1.15 0.90
N MET A 56 -0.87 -1.68 0.10
CA MET A 56 -0.61 -1.91 -1.32
C MET A 56 -0.47 -0.60 -2.09
N TYR A 57 -1.34 0.37 -1.82
CA TYR A 57 -1.21 1.69 -2.43
C TYR A 57 0.11 2.34 -2.03
N GLY A 58 0.49 2.17 -0.75
CA GLY A 58 1.78 2.68 -0.28
C GLY A 58 2.94 2.09 -1.05
N ALA A 59 2.88 0.78 -1.29
CA ALA A 59 3.95 0.11 -2.03
C ALA A 59 4.04 0.63 -3.47
N LEU A 60 2.90 0.90 -4.11
CA LEU A 60 2.91 1.46 -5.45
C LEU A 60 3.53 2.86 -5.47
N GLU A 61 3.24 3.68 -4.45
CA GLU A 61 3.84 5.01 -4.37
C GLU A 61 5.34 4.92 -4.17
N VAL A 62 5.80 4.00 -3.32
CA VAL A 62 7.23 3.79 -3.12
C VAL A 62 7.89 3.32 -4.43
N GLU A 63 7.21 2.45 -5.15
CA GLU A 63 7.73 1.94 -6.41
C GLU A 63 7.89 3.06 -7.44
N LYS A 64 6.97 4.01 -7.47
CA LYS A 64 7.12 5.17 -8.36
C LYS A 64 8.38 5.96 -8.04
N LEU A 65 8.68 6.14 -6.76
CA LEU A 65 9.89 6.84 -6.36
C LEU A 65 11.14 6.07 -6.77
N ILE A 66 11.10 4.75 -6.61
CA ILE A 66 12.23 3.91 -6.99
C ILE A 66 12.48 4.00 -8.50
N LYS A 67 11.42 3.93 -9.29
CA LYS A 67 11.55 4.02 -10.74
C LYS A 67 12.05 5.39 -11.19
N ALA A 68 11.78 6.41 -10.39
CA ALA A 68 12.27 7.75 -10.68
C ALA A 68 13.74 7.92 -10.27
N GLY A 69 14.37 6.89 -9.71
CA GLY A 69 15.78 6.93 -9.38
C GLY A 69 16.11 7.01 -7.90
N THR A 70 15.09 7.02 -7.04
CA THR A 70 15.32 7.11 -5.60
C THR A 70 15.64 5.71 -5.05
N PRO A 71 16.74 5.56 -4.28
CA PRO A 71 17.03 4.27 -3.66
C PRO A 71 15.88 3.82 -2.75
N GLN A 72 15.70 2.50 -2.62
CA GLN A 72 14.56 1.94 -1.91
C GLN A 72 14.43 2.50 -0.50
N LYS A 73 15.53 2.55 0.25
CA LYS A 73 15.48 3.03 1.63
C LYS A 73 14.99 4.48 1.69
N GLU A 74 15.50 5.32 0.80
CA GLU A 74 15.09 6.72 0.77
C GLU A 74 13.66 6.86 0.30
N ALA A 75 13.25 6.03 -0.66
CA ALA A 75 11.87 6.07 -1.14
C ALA A 75 10.89 5.74 -0.02
N LEU A 76 11.21 4.71 0.77
CA LEU A 76 10.38 4.34 1.91
C LEU A 76 10.30 5.47 2.93
N ASN A 77 11.45 6.07 3.26
CA ASN A 77 11.47 7.15 4.22
C ASN A 77 10.71 8.37 3.73
N THR A 78 10.90 8.73 2.46
CA THR A 78 10.21 9.86 1.88
C THR A 78 8.71 9.65 1.91
N PHE A 79 8.27 8.46 1.55
CA PHE A 79 6.84 8.14 1.56
C PHE A 79 6.27 8.26 2.98
N MET A 80 6.96 7.66 3.96
CA MET A 80 6.46 7.68 5.32
C MET A 80 6.42 9.09 5.90
N GLN A 81 7.42 9.92 5.58
CA GLN A 81 7.41 11.29 6.04
C GLN A 81 6.24 12.06 5.44
N ARG A 82 5.94 11.80 4.18
CA ARG A 82 4.81 12.48 3.54
C ARG A 82 3.49 12.08 4.20
N VAL A 83 3.33 10.79 4.48
CA VAL A 83 2.11 10.30 5.12
C VAL A 83 1.98 10.85 6.53
N LEU A 84 3.06 10.79 7.31
CA LEU A 84 3.04 11.31 8.68
C LEU A 84 2.81 12.82 8.71
N GLY A 85 3.44 13.52 7.77
CA GLY A 85 3.24 14.95 7.68
C GLY A 85 1.81 15.34 7.38
N ALA A 86 1.14 14.53 6.54
CA ALA A 86 -0.27 14.76 6.24
C ALA A 86 -1.16 14.50 7.45
N ILE A 87 -0.78 13.51 8.26
CA ILE A 87 -1.56 13.15 9.45
C ILE A 87 -1.38 14.20 10.55
N ASP A 88 -0.18 14.74 10.68
CA ASP A 88 0.14 15.68 11.75
C ASP A 88 -0.51 17.04 11.56
N LYS A 89 -1.13 17.25 10.44
CA LYS A 89 -1.85 18.49 10.20
C LYS A 89 -3.29 18.38 10.64
#